data_3faa8090bda84133623eb9fec75e34d0
#
_entry.id   3faa8090bda84133623eb9fec75e34d0
#
_cell.length_a   1.000
_cell.length_b   1.000
_cell.length_c   1.000
_cell.angle_alpha   90.00
_cell.angle_beta   90.00
_cell.angle_gamma   90.00
#
_symmetry.space_group_name_H-M   'P 1'
#
loop_
_entity.id
_entity.type
_entity.pdbx_description
1 polymer ?
#
loop_
_entity_poly.entity_id
_entity_poly.type
_entity_poly.pdbx_seq_one_letter_code
_entity_poly.pdbx_strand_id
1 'polypeptide(L)'
;NKCMFDFIKKNIWLMLGSFILPAGLLAVAFAFLGIYWGSDTSILAGDAYHQYVAIHTLYRDILHDSNLGFLYTFTNGLGLNLYAFSAYYMGSFFMPLTYFFNVHTMPDALYLITLLKFGTIGLSSFVALKNMYKSIPSLITLALSTSFTLMSFLTSQVEIIMWLDVFIWLPLIMWGLHGLQDFGKRKLYYISLSLLFIQNYYFGFMVAIFLVLYFIARSTFTKWSWKKFFDFAITSMLSAVTSLVMLLPMYLDLKANNTQAVSQINDFWTQNSAVFDLFSKNFVGAYDTTQYNAVPMIYLGLIPFLLALTFFFLPQVKWRTKIAFGALLGFLTASFYLQVLDLAWQGMHSPNMFLHRYAFLFSLLILLMACEVLTRFKSLKLWMTIVPFVLLSLGFIAAALLGDYAYLDTLQLALTLLFALAYFLVLLTFFKKWLPWKVLVAILALFMCAEAGLNGYYQLAGVKKEWNFASRAYYNTQTKFIQPLVQNVVERSGDTFVRTENTVPDTANDGMKYNYNALSQFSSVRNSNSSRVLGLLGFHTDSTFLNLRYPENTLLMDSLLSINYNINQFQPEKYGFK
;
A
#
# COMPACT_ATOMS: atom_id res chain seq x y z
N ASN A 1 26.00 -19.15 4.46
CA ASN A 1 25.54 -19.64 3.15
C ASN A 1 24.91 -21.03 3.20
N LYS A 2 25.54 -22.04 3.87
CA LYS A 2 25.01 -23.41 3.95
C LYS A 2 23.62 -23.47 4.62
N CYS A 3 23.44 -22.79 5.73
CA CYS A 3 22.15 -22.76 6.46
C CYS A 3 20.99 -22.16 5.61
N MET A 4 21.28 -21.16 4.79
CA MET A 4 20.28 -20.56 3.89
C MET A 4 19.97 -21.50 2.71
N PHE A 5 20.97 -22.16 2.17
CA PHE A 5 20.77 -23.16 1.12
C PHE A 5 19.93 -24.35 1.60
N ASP A 6 20.22 -24.87 2.79
CA ASP A 6 19.45 -25.95 3.40
C ASP A 6 18.00 -25.53 3.70
N PHE A 7 17.79 -24.28 4.12
CA PHE A 7 16.45 -23.72 4.32
C PHE A 7 15.67 -23.65 2.99
N ILE A 8 16.28 -23.14 1.93
CA ILE A 8 15.66 -23.06 0.59
C ILE A 8 15.31 -24.46 0.10
N LYS A 9 16.27 -25.39 0.11
CA LYS A 9 16.05 -26.76 -0.35
C LYS A 9 14.90 -27.46 0.38
N LYS A 10 14.78 -27.23 1.70
CA LYS A 10 13.73 -27.82 2.53
C LYS A 10 12.34 -27.20 2.29
N ASN A 11 12.29 -25.93 1.95
CA ASN A 11 11.03 -25.17 1.90
C ASN A 11 10.67 -24.67 0.48
N ILE A 12 11.39 -25.10 -0.55
CA ILE A 12 11.24 -24.55 -1.92
C ILE A 12 9.79 -24.56 -2.42
N TRP A 13 9.07 -25.67 -2.22
CA TRP A 13 7.68 -25.78 -2.65
C TRP A 13 6.74 -24.86 -1.86
N LEU A 14 7.00 -24.65 -0.57
CA LEU A 14 6.23 -23.71 0.24
C LEU A 14 6.58 -22.25 -0.08
N MET A 15 7.82 -21.98 -0.43
CA MET A 15 8.23 -20.66 -0.92
C MET A 15 7.55 -20.35 -2.27
N LEU A 16 7.54 -21.30 -3.21
CA LEU A 16 6.80 -21.17 -4.45
C LEU A 16 5.29 -21.00 -4.18
N GLY A 17 4.74 -21.81 -3.28
CA GLY A 17 3.35 -21.71 -2.86
C GLY A 17 3.02 -20.35 -2.25
N SER A 18 3.92 -19.78 -1.44
CA SER A 18 3.71 -18.47 -0.82
C SER A 18 3.78 -17.29 -1.80
N PHE A 19 4.40 -17.49 -2.96
CA PHE A 19 4.34 -16.56 -4.08
C PHE A 19 3.08 -16.77 -4.91
N ILE A 20 2.81 -18.01 -5.33
CA ILE A 20 1.75 -18.34 -6.29
C ILE A 20 0.35 -18.21 -5.67
N LEU A 21 0.18 -18.64 -4.40
CA LEU A 21 -1.14 -18.69 -3.77
C LEU A 21 -1.80 -17.30 -3.61
N PRO A 22 -1.16 -16.30 -2.98
CA PRO A 22 -1.80 -14.99 -2.87
C PRO A 22 -1.94 -14.28 -4.23
N ALA A 23 -0.96 -14.40 -5.13
CA ALA A 23 -1.06 -13.85 -6.48
C ALA A 23 -2.19 -14.53 -7.28
N GLY A 24 -2.32 -15.86 -7.17
CA GLY A 24 -3.37 -16.63 -7.81
C GLY A 24 -4.77 -16.31 -7.26
N LEU A 25 -4.92 -16.21 -5.94
CA LEU A 25 -6.18 -15.80 -5.30
C LEU A 25 -6.59 -14.39 -5.74
N LEU A 26 -5.65 -13.46 -5.83
CA LEU A 26 -5.90 -12.12 -6.33
C LEU A 26 -6.30 -12.15 -7.82
N ALA A 27 -5.60 -12.92 -8.64
CA ALA A 27 -5.92 -13.07 -10.06
C ALA A 27 -7.32 -13.68 -10.27
N VAL A 28 -7.70 -14.66 -9.46
CA VAL A 28 -9.05 -15.25 -9.46
C VAL A 28 -10.10 -14.21 -9.06
N ALA A 29 -9.83 -13.44 -7.99
CA ALA A 29 -10.72 -12.36 -7.56
C ALA A 29 -10.90 -11.30 -8.66
N PHE A 30 -9.84 -10.89 -9.32
CA PHE A 30 -9.91 -10.02 -10.48
C PHE A 30 -10.69 -10.63 -11.64
N ALA A 31 -10.49 -11.91 -11.94
CA ALA A 31 -11.20 -12.59 -13.03
C ALA A 31 -12.72 -12.63 -12.80
N PHE A 32 -13.18 -12.83 -11.56
CA PHE A 32 -14.61 -12.72 -11.21
C PHE A 32 -15.16 -11.30 -11.41
N LEU A 33 -14.32 -10.28 -11.39
CA LEU A 33 -14.67 -8.89 -11.71
C LEU A 33 -14.51 -8.55 -13.20
N GLY A 34 -14.12 -9.51 -14.02
CA GLY A 34 -13.90 -9.35 -15.46
C GLY A 34 -12.53 -8.77 -15.82
N ILE A 35 -11.57 -8.74 -14.86
CA ILE A 35 -10.24 -8.20 -15.04
C ILE A 35 -9.23 -9.34 -15.16
N TYR A 36 -8.62 -9.48 -16.34
CA TYR A 36 -7.55 -10.44 -16.61
C TYR A 36 -6.71 -9.94 -17.79
N TRP A 37 -5.63 -10.62 -18.09
CA TRP A 37 -4.75 -10.26 -19.19
C TRP A 37 -5.52 -10.12 -20.51
N GLY A 38 -5.46 -8.94 -21.12
CA GLY A 38 -6.13 -8.64 -22.38
C GLY A 38 -7.65 -8.42 -22.30
N SER A 39 -8.27 -8.47 -21.10
CA SER A 39 -9.71 -8.20 -20.94
C SER A 39 -10.09 -6.76 -21.29
N ASP A 40 -11.36 -6.52 -21.61
CA ASP A 40 -11.83 -5.16 -21.83
C ASP A 40 -11.85 -4.35 -20.53
N THR A 41 -12.31 -4.92 -19.42
CA THR A 41 -12.16 -4.26 -18.12
C THR A 41 -10.70 -4.30 -17.68
N SER A 42 -10.05 -3.15 -17.56
CA SER A 42 -8.65 -3.04 -17.15
C SER A 42 -8.51 -2.92 -15.64
N ILE A 43 -7.28 -2.99 -15.12
CA ILE A 43 -6.98 -2.74 -13.69
C ILE A 43 -7.01 -1.24 -13.33
N LEU A 44 -7.21 -0.38 -14.29
CA LEU A 44 -7.11 1.07 -14.10
C LEU A 44 -8.36 1.63 -13.42
N ALA A 45 -8.25 1.92 -12.13
CA ALA A 45 -9.26 2.62 -11.35
C ALA A 45 -8.62 3.81 -10.63
N GLY A 46 -9.36 4.89 -10.43
CA GLY A 46 -8.90 6.04 -9.65
C GLY A 46 -7.51 6.54 -10.06
N ASP A 47 -6.59 6.57 -9.11
CA ASP A 47 -5.22 7.03 -9.32
C ASP A 47 -4.41 6.16 -10.30
N ALA A 48 -4.76 4.88 -10.45
CA ALA A 48 -4.12 4.03 -11.45
C ALA A 48 -4.35 4.56 -12.88
N TYR A 49 -5.55 5.07 -13.16
CA TYR A 49 -5.89 5.70 -14.45
C TYR A 49 -5.30 7.10 -14.57
N HIS A 50 -5.45 7.93 -13.54
CA HIS A 50 -5.09 9.35 -13.60
C HIS A 50 -3.60 9.63 -13.39
N GLN A 51 -2.88 8.74 -12.71
CA GLN A 51 -1.47 8.94 -12.37
C GLN A 51 -0.59 7.78 -12.83
N TYR A 52 -0.82 6.55 -12.34
CA TYR A 52 0.22 5.51 -12.40
C TYR A 52 0.44 4.96 -13.80
N VAL A 53 -0.60 4.84 -14.63
CA VAL A 53 -0.43 4.42 -16.03
C VAL A 53 0.44 5.41 -16.81
N ALA A 54 0.26 6.72 -16.57
CA ALA A 54 1.05 7.78 -17.21
C ALA A 54 2.51 7.75 -16.73
N ILE A 55 2.73 7.60 -15.43
CA ILE A 55 4.07 7.52 -14.82
C ILE A 55 4.84 6.28 -15.33
N HIS A 56 4.18 5.12 -15.40
CA HIS A 56 4.80 3.89 -15.92
C HIS A 56 5.12 4.01 -17.41
N THR A 57 4.28 4.72 -18.18
CA THR A 57 4.55 4.98 -19.60
C THR A 57 5.75 5.92 -19.75
N LEU A 58 5.82 7.00 -18.97
CA LEU A 58 6.99 7.89 -18.98
C LEU A 58 8.28 7.13 -18.62
N TYR A 59 8.23 6.27 -17.57
CA TYR A 59 9.38 5.44 -17.20
C TYR A 59 9.83 4.54 -18.34
N ARG A 60 8.88 3.90 -19.01
CA ARG A 60 9.15 3.08 -20.20
C ARG A 60 9.80 3.90 -21.31
N ASP A 61 9.32 5.12 -21.57
CA ASP A 61 9.85 5.98 -22.63
C ASP A 61 11.28 6.43 -22.32
N ILE A 62 11.60 6.74 -21.07
CA ILE A 62 12.97 7.03 -20.63
C ILE A 62 13.91 5.85 -20.88
N LEU A 63 13.44 4.60 -20.75
CA LEU A 63 14.25 3.42 -21.03
C LEU A 63 14.50 3.20 -22.53
N HIS A 64 13.66 3.77 -23.40
CA HIS A 64 13.77 3.60 -24.85
C HIS A 64 14.45 4.78 -25.57
N ASP A 65 14.44 5.95 -24.97
CA ASP A 65 15.01 7.16 -25.56
C ASP A 65 16.17 7.70 -24.73
N SER A 66 17.38 7.63 -25.29
CA SER A 66 18.59 8.12 -24.64
C SER A 66 18.63 9.63 -24.40
N ASN A 67 17.76 10.41 -25.05
CA ASN A 67 17.64 11.85 -24.84
C ASN A 67 16.80 12.20 -23.61
N LEU A 68 16.04 11.26 -23.10
CA LEU A 68 15.27 11.41 -21.86
C LEU A 68 16.14 10.96 -20.67
N GLY A 69 15.90 11.56 -19.51
CA GLY A 69 16.66 11.26 -18.30
C GLY A 69 15.77 11.16 -17.06
N PHE A 70 16.31 10.54 -16.01
CA PHE A 70 15.63 10.39 -14.71
C PHE A 70 15.81 11.61 -13.79
N LEU A 71 16.45 12.68 -14.22
CA LEU A 71 16.74 13.82 -13.35
C LEU A 71 15.65 14.89 -13.41
N TYR A 72 15.16 15.21 -14.61
CA TYR A 72 14.23 16.30 -14.84
C TYR A 72 13.32 16.03 -16.03
N THR A 73 12.09 16.56 -15.99
CA THR A 73 11.14 16.46 -17.10
C THR A 73 10.33 17.74 -17.27
N PHE A 74 9.96 18.05 -18.50
CA PHE A 74 9.03 19.13 -18.85
C PHE A 74 7.64 18.62 -19.21
N THR A 75 7.38 17.35 -19.02
CA THR A 75 6.06 16.75 -19.27
C THR A 75 5.01 17.13 -18.22
N ASN A 76 5.38 17.96 -17.24
CA ASN A 76 4.54 18.24 -16.07
C ASN A 76 4.88 19.64 -15.50
N GLY A 77 3.90 20.52 -15.44
CA GLY A 77 4.04 21.87 -14.91
C GLY A 77 5.09 22.72 -15.68
N LEU A 78 5.70 23.69 -15.01
CA LEU A 78 6.83 24.44 -15.58
C LEU A 78 8.14 23.62 -15.60
N GLY A 79 8.07 22.37 -15.21
CA GLY A 79 9.13 21.41 -15.08
C GLY A 79 9.10 20.73 -13.70
N LEU A 80 9.56 19.49 -13.65
CA LEU A 80 9.52 18.62 -12.48
C LEU A 80 10.87 17.97 -12.24
N ASN A 81 11.35 18.04 -10.98
CA ASN A 81 12.49 17.26 -10.51
C ASN A 81 12.10 15.78 -10.46
N LEU A 82 12.41 15.04 -11.54
CA LEU A 82 12.01 13.65 -11.69
C LEU A 82 12.78 12.72 -10.76
N TYR A 83 14.00 13.10 -10.37
CA TYR A 83 14.78 12.33 -9.42
C TYR A 83 14.12 12.33 -8.02
N ALA A 84 13.74 13.51 -7.53
CA ALA A 84 13.00 13.61 -6.26
C ALA A 84 11.62 12.94 -6.35
N PHE A 85 10.92 13.08 -7.48
CA PHE A 85 9.66 12.40 -7.77
C PHE A 85 9.78 10.88 -7.68
N SER A 86 10.93 10.32 -8.07
CA SER A 86 11.21 8.87 -7.99
C SER A 86 11.25 8.32 -6.57
N ALA A 87 11.54 9.14 -5.55
CA ALA A 87 11.53 8.74 -4.14
C ALA A 87 10.16 8.28 -3.63
N TYR A 88 9.10 8.51 -4.39
CA TYR A 88 7.74 8.11 -4.06
C TYR A 88 7.09 7.29 -5.17
N TYR A 89 7.25 7.69 -6.44
CA TYR A 89 6.50 7.11 -7.56
C TYR A 89 7.25 6.03 -8.36
N MET A 90 8.58 6.12 -8.49
CA MET A 90 9.32 5.33 -9.48
C MET A 90 10.37 4.38 -8.89
N GLY A 91 10.38 4.21 -7.56
CA GLY A 91 11.40 3.40 -6.86
C GLY A 91 11.21 1.88 -6.94
N SER A 92 10.15 1.38 -7.58
CA SER A 92 9.84 -0.05 -7.63
C SER A 92 10.82 -0.83 -8.50
N PHE A 93 11.32 -1.97 -8.02
CA PHE A 93 12.14 -2.90 -8.81
C PHE A 93 11.38 -3.57 -9.95
N PHE A 94 10.06 -3.46 -9.99
CA PHE A 94 9.23 -4.00 -11.07
C PHE A 94 9.01 -2.99 -12.22
N MET A 95 9.32 -1.70 -12.01
CA MET A 95 9.18 -0.67 -13.05
C MET A 95 9.91 -1.02 -14.36
N PRO A 96 11.14 -1.59 -14.35
CA PRO A 96 11.83 -1.96 -15.58
C PRO A 96 11.07 -2.94 -16.49
N LEU A 97 10.10 -3.69 -15.95
CA LEU A 97 9.27 -4.58 -16.76
C LEU A 97 8.41 -3.81 -17.77
N THR A 98 8.14 -2.53 -17.54
CA THR A 98 7.40 -1.67 -18.48
C THR A 98 8.11 -1.53 -19.83
N TYR A 99 9.41 -1.79 -19.88
CA TYR A 99 10.21 -1.81 -21.12
C TYR A 99 9.59 -2.67 -22.23
N PHE A 100 8.98 -3.79 -21.87
CA PHE A 100 8.40 -4.74 -22.81
C PHE A 100 6.97 -4.37 -23.27
N PHE A 101 6.45 -3.25 -22.83
CA PHE A 101 5.09 -2.80 -23.12
C PHE A 101 5.10 -1.49 -23.89
N ASN A 102 3.98 -1.12 -24.45
CA ASN A 102 3.74 0.19 -25.05
C ASN A 102 2.55 0.89 -24.39
N VAL A 103 2.24 2.10 -24.80
CA VAL A 103 1.14 2.87 -24.21
C VAL A 103 -0.20 2.13 -24.27
N HIS A 104 -0.49 1.38 -25.35
CA HIS A 104 -1.74 0.62 -25.49
C HIS A 104 -1.83 -0.62 -24.58
N THR A 105 -0.69 -1.23 -24.27
CA THR A 105 -0.59 -2.44 -23.45
C THR A 105 -0.15 -2.15 -22.01
N MET A 106 0.06 -0.88 -21.66
CA MET A 106 0.44 -0.50 -20.30
C MET A 106 -0.55 -0.96 -19.21
N PRO A 107 -1.88 -1.01 -19.43
CA PRO A 107 -2.80 -1.62 -18.47
C PRO A 107 -2.47 -3.07 -18.13
N ASP A 108 -2.01 -3.87 -19.10
CA ASP A 108 -1.57 -5.26 -18.87
C ASP A 108 -0.24 -5.31 -18.09
N ALA A 109 0.65 -4.34 -18.34
CA ALA A 109 1.87 -4.21 -17.55
C ALA A 109 1.55 -3.96 -16.06
N LEU A 110 0.61 -3.04 -15.76
CA LEU A 110 0.20 -2.78 -14.39
C LEU A 110 -0.48 -3.99 -13.75
N TYR A 111 -1.29 -4.73 -14.49
CA TYR A 111 -1.88 -5.99 -14.03
C TYR A 111 -0.82 -7.01 -13.65
N LEU A 112 0.13 -7.27 -14.54
CA LEU A 112 1.25 -8.19 -14.29
C LEU A 112 2.09 -7.75 -13.08
N ILE A 113 2.48 -6.48 -13.05
CA ILE A 113 3.29 -5.92 -11.96
C ILE A 113 2.56 -6.05 -10.62
N THR A 114 1.25 -5.81 -10.59
CA THR A 114 0.44 -5.97 -9.37
C THR A 114 0.47 -7.41 -8.87
N LEU A 115 0.26 -8.40 -9.74
CA LEU A 115 0.33 -9.81 -9.36
C LEU A 115 1.71 -10.23 -8.88
N LEU A 116 2.78 -9.77 -9.55
CA LEU A 116 4.16 -10.04 -9.14
C LEU A 116 4.49 -9.43 -7.78
N LYS A 117 4.01 -8.22 -7.50
CA LYS A 117 4.18 -7.59 -6.19
C LYS A 117 3.46 -8.38 -5.10
N PHE A 118 2.21 -8.77 -5.29
CA PHE A 118 1.49 -9.60 -4.32
C PHE A 118 2.17 -10.94 -4.10
N GLY A 119 2.63 -11.62 -5.16
CA GLY A 119 3.41 -12.85 -5.02
C GLY A 119 4.69 -12.63 -4.21
N THR A 120 5.41 -11.54 -4.47
CA THR A 120 6.66 -11.22 -3.77
C THR A 120 6.41 -10.85 -2.29
N ILE A 121 5.31 -10.16 -1.98
CA ILE A 121 4.89 -9.90 -0.59
C ILE A 121 4.62 -11.21 0.15
N GLY A 122 3.90 -12.14 -0.48
CA GLY A 122 3.64 -13.47 0.09
C GLY A 122 4.94 -14.24 0.36
N LEU A 123 5.85 -14.26 -0.60
CA LEU A 123 7.16 -14.91 -0.46
C LEU A 123 8.00 -14.27 0.66
N SER A 124 8.14 -12.95 0.67
CA SER A 124 8.94 -12.25 1.70
C SER A 124 8.35 -12.47 3.09
N SER A 125 7.03 -12.43 3.22
CA SER A 125 6.31 -12.67 4.47
C SER A 125 6.51 -14.10 4.97
N PHE A 126 6.38 -15.11 4.09
CA PHE A 126 6.60 -16.50 4.43
C PHE A 126 8.03 -16.74 4.93
N VAL A 127 9.02 -16.25 4.17
CA VAL A 127 10.44 -16.40 4.52
C VAL A 127 10.74 -15.72 5.86
N ALA A 128 10.26 -14.52 6.06
CA ALA A 128 10.47 -13.77 7.29
C ALA A 128 9.82 -14.47 8.50
N LEU A 129 8.52 -14.78 8.41
CA LEU A 129 7.78 -15.43 9.50
C LEU A 129 8.35 -16.80 9.86
N LYS A 130 8.75 -17.60 8.85
CA LYS A 130 9.32 -18.93 9.10
C LYS A 130 10.68 -18.87 9.77
N ASN A 131 11.47 -17.85 9.50
CA ASN A 131 12.77 -17.66 10.17
C ASN A 131 12.65 -17.03 11.55
N MET A 132 11.67 -16.13 11.77
CA MET A 132 11.40 -15.56 13.09
C MET A 132 10.76 -16.59 14.04
N TYR A 133 9.82 -17.38 13.54
CA TYR A 133 8.96 -18.28 14.34
C TYR A 133 9.04 -19.73 13.85
N LYS A 134 10.21 -20.35 14.00
CA LYS A 134 10.54 -21.67 13.45
C LYS A 134 9.62 -22.81 13.91
N SER A 135 9.03 -22.70 15.09
CA SER A 135 8.15 -23.72 15.68
C SER A 135 6.74 -23.73 15.06
N ILE A 136 6.33 -22.68 14.36
CA ILE A 136 5.03 -22.63 13.70
C ILE A 136 5.03 -23.63 12.52
N PRO A 137 3.99 -24.47 12.38
CA PRO A 137 3.85 -25.35 11.23
C PRO A 137 3.90 -24.58 9.92
N SER A 138 4.63 -25.11 8.93
CA SER A 138 4.90 -24.39 7.69
C SER A 138 3.63 -24.07 6.89
N LEU A 139 2.59 -24.91 6.93
CA LEU A 139 1.29 -24.60 6.31
C LEU A 139 0.56 -23.44 7.00
N ILE A 140 0.68 -23.33 8.31
CA ILE A 140 0.13 -22.18 9.06
C ILE A 140 0.93 -20.91 8.71
N THR A 141 2.25 -21.01 8.61
CA THR A 141 3.08 -19.88 8.15
C THR A 141 2.68 -19.44 6.73
N LEU A 142 2.41 -20.38 5.83
CA LEU A 142 1.90 -20.11 4.49
C LEU A 142 0.54 -19.38 4.54
N ALA A 143 -0.38 -19.85 5.38
CA ALA A 143 -1.69 -19.23 5.55
C ALA A 143 -1.58 -17.81 6.14
N LEU A 144 -0.72 -17.61 7.14
CA LEU A 144 -0.46 -16.28 7.73
C LEU A 144 0.15 -15.31 6.72
N SER A 145 1.11 -15.77 5.91
CA SER A 145 1.69 -14.96 4.84
C SER A 145 0.66 -14.58 3.77
N THR A 146 -0.24 -15.50 3.43
CA THR A 146 -1.36 -15.24 2.51
C THR A 146 -2.35 -14.25 3.11
N SER A 147 -2.71 -14.40 4.39
CA SER A 147 -3.57 -13.45 5.11
C SER A 147 -2.96 -12.03 5.16
N PHE A 148 -1.66 -11.92 5.41
CA PHE A 148 -0.96 -10.64 5.39
C PHE A 148 -0.96 -10.01 3.99
N THR A 149 -0.70 -10.82 2.97
CA THR A 149 -0.65 -10.35 1.58
C THR A 149 -2.02 -9.89 1.07
N LEU A 150 -3.10 -10.58 1.46
CA LEU A 150 -4.47 -10.26 1.06
C LEU A 150 -5.26 -9.49 2.12
N MET A 151 -4.59 -8.88 3.11
CA MET A 151 -5.25 -8.04 4.10
C MET A 151 -5.99 -6.87 3.45
N SER A 152 -7.03 -6.37 4.12
CA SER A 152 -7.89 -5.32 3.57
C SER A 152 -7.12 -4.06 3.17
N PHE A 153 -6.07 -3.68 3.91
CA PHE A 153 -5.24 -2.53 3.55
C PHE A 153 -4.64 -2.66 2.14
N LEU A 154 -4.13 -3.83 1.77
CA LEU A 154 -3.52 -4.04 0.45
C LEU A 154 -4.55 -4.22 -0.65
N THR A 155 -5.61 -4.98 -0.40
CA THR A 155 -6.60 -5.31 -1.43
C THR A 155 -7.57 -4.17 -1.71
N SER A 156 -7.90 -3.34 -0.73
CA SER A 156 -8.74 -2.16 -0.93
C SER A 156 -8.00 -0.99 -1.61
N GLN A 157 -6.67 -0.97 -1.51
CA GLN A 157 -5.83 0.08 -2.07
C GLN A 157 -4.92 -0.44 -3.20
N VAL A 158 -5.35 -1.50 -3.86
CA VAL A 158 -4.61 -2.16 -4.95
C VAL A 158 -4.31 -1.23 -6.13
N GLU A 159 -5.15 -0.22 -6.36
CA GLU A 159 -4.96 0.79 -7.39
C GLU A 159 -3.72 1.67 -7.14
N ILE A 160 -3.26 1.79 -5.88
CA ILE A 160 -2.08 2.59 -5.52
C ILE A 160 -0.85 1.69 -5.58
N ILE A 161 -0.49 1.29 -6.79
CA ILE A 161 0.53 0.26 -7.07
C ILE A 161 1.90 0.55 -6.43
N MET A 162 2.25 1.80 -6.23
CA MET A 162 3.54 2.20 -5.65
C MET A 162 3.64 1.93 -4.14
N TRP A 163 2.52 1.76 -3.43
CA TRP A 163 2.55 1.44 -2.01
C TRP A 163 2.86 -0.03 -1.74
N LEU A 164 2.62 -0.91 -2.71
CA LEU A 164 2.76 -2.36 -2.54
C LEU A 164 4.19 -2.79 -2.21
N ASP A 165 5.20 -2.10 -2.75
CA ASP A 165 6.62 -2.44 -2.50
C ASP A 165 7.02 -2.33 -1.02
N VAL A 166 6.38 -1.46 -0.25
CA VAL A 166 6.59 -1.31 1.19
C VAL A 166 6.40 -2.65 1.92
N PHE A 167 5.41 -3.43 1.50
CA PHE A 167 5.04 -4.70 2.12
C PHE A 167 5.95 -5.87 1.72
N ILE A 168 6.78 -5.68 0.71
CA ILE A 168 7.89 -6.60 0.41
C ILE A 168 9.00 -6.46 1.46
N TRP A 169 9.34 -5.21 1.81
CA TRP A 169 10.42 -4.92 2.75
C TRP A 169 10.01 -5.08 4.20
N LEU A 170 8.78 -4.76 4.55
CA LEU A 170 8.29 -4.74 5.93
C LEU A 170 8.50 -6.05 6.69
N PRO A 171 8.13 -7.24 6.16
CA PRO A 171 8.43 -8.52 6.81
C PRO A 171 9.93 -8.78 6.97
N LEU A 172 10.73 -8.39 5.98
CA LEU A 172 12.20 -8.55 6.03
C LEU A 172 12.83 -7.63 7.07
N ILE A 173 12.31 -6.40 7.22
CA ILE A 173 12.72 -5.46 8.26
C ILE A 173 12.42 -6.06 9.65
N MET A 174 11.24 -6.63 9.83
CA MET A 174 10.85 -7.26 11.10
C MET A 174 11.75 -8.47 11.41
N TRP A 175 12.04 -9.32 10.43
CA TRP A 175 12.99 -10.41 10.59
C TRP A 175 14.40 -9.90 10.92
N GLY A 176 14.84 -8.86 10.23
CA GLY A 176 16.11 -8.20 10.49
C GLY A 176 16.20 -7.64 11.92
N LEU A 177 15.12 -7.00 12.40
CA LEU A 177 15.03 -6.44 13.75
C LEU A 177 15.06 -7.56 14.84
N HIS A 178 14.33 -8.64 14.63
CA HIS A 178 14.42 -9.82 15.51
C HIS A 178 15.84 -10.40 15.54
N GLY A 179 16.46 -10.52 14.35
CA GLY A 179 17.86 -11.00 14.25
C GLY A 179 18.87 -10.08 14.95
N LEU A 180 18.65 -8.78 14.91
CA LEU A 180 19.46 -7.80 15.62
C LEU A 180 19.28 -7.92 17.14
N GLN A 181 18.03 -7.97 17.61
CA GLN A 181 17.74 -8.07 19.04
C GLN A 181 18.15 -9.39 19.66
N ASP A 182 17.97 -10.52 18.95
CA ASP A 182 18.22 -11.85 19.51
C ASP A 182 19.67 -12.31 19.32
N PHE A 183 20.30 -11.95 18.20
CA PHE A 183 21.58 -12.49 17.76
C PHE A 183 22.63 -11.42 17.40
N GLY A 184 22.31 -10.12 17.50
CA GLY A 184 23.19 -9.02 17.09
C GLY A 184 23.43 -8.93 15.57
N LYS A 185 22.59 -9.58 14.76
CA LYS A 185 22.71 -9.62 13.29
C LYS A 185 22.09 -8.38 12.67
N ARG A 186 22.90 -7.42 12.23
CA ARG A 186 22.43 -6.10 11.73
C ARG A 186 22.12 -6.07 10.24
N LYS A 187 22.78 -6.95 9.44
CA LYS A 187 22.86 -6.81 7.98
C LYS A 187 21.49 -6.79 7.27
N LEU A 188 20.60 -7.72 7.61
CA LEU A 188 19.27 -7.78 6.98
C LEU A 188 18.44 -6.55 7.34
N TYR A 189 18.43 -6.16 8.61
CA TYR A 189 17.73 -4.96 9.07
C TYR A 189 18.22 -3.70 8.36
N TYR A 190 19.54 -3.52 8.30
CA TYR A 190 20.17 -2.39 7.61
C TYR A 190 19.76 -2.32 6.13
N ILE A 191 19.91 -3.42 5.37
CA ILE A 191 19.64 -3.43 3.93
C ILE A 191 18.16 -3.19 3.66
N SER A 192 17.26 -3.94 4.31
CA SER A 192 15.82 -3.84 4.04
C SER A 192 15.23 -2.48 4.44
N LEU A 193 15.70 -1.90 5.54
CA LEU A 193 15.26 -0.56 5.97
C LEU A 193 15.79 0.53 5.03
N SER A 194 17.05 0.44 4.59
CA SER A 194 17.62 1.37 3.60
C SER A 194 16.84 1.34 2.29
N LEU A 195 16.50 0.15 1.80
CA LEU A 195 15.73 -0.01 0.57
C LEU A 195 14.31 0.55 0.70
N LEU A 196 13.66 0.35 1.85
CA LEU A 196 12.36 0.98 2.11
C LEU A 196 12.44 2.51 2.06
N PHE A 197 13.43 3.11 2.72
CA PHE A 197 13.59 4.57 2.73
C PHE A 197 13.89 5.13 1.34
N ILE A 198 14.66 4.42 0.52
CA ILE A 198 14.95 4.82 -0.86
C ILE A 198 13.70 4.74 -1.74
N GLN A 199 12.89 3.69 -1.59
CA GLN A 199 11.74 3.46 -2.45
C GLN A 199 10.51 4.29 -2.08
N ASN A 200 10.28 4.50 -0.79
CA ASN A 200 9.10 5.20 -0.32
C ASN A 200 9.37 5.91 1.01
N TYR A 201 9.76 7.18 0.93
CA TYR A 201 10.08 7.99 2.10
C TYR A 201 8.88 8.15 3.04
N TYR A 202 7.67 8.24 2.50
CA TYR A 202 6.45 8.52 3.26
C TYR A 202 6.06 7.36 4.17
N PHE A 203 5.99 6.15 3.62
CA PHE A 203 5.76 4.95 4.44
C PHE A 203 6.99 4.61 5.29
N GLY A 204 8.18 4.90 4.81
CA GLY A 204 9.42 4.76 5.58
C GLY A 204 9.37 5.54 6.90
N PHE A 205 8.82 6.75 6.89
CA PHE A 205 8.60 7.55 8.10
C PHE A 205 7.67 6.86 9.11
N MET A 206 6.52 6.36 8.66
CA MET A 206 5.57 5.63 9.51
C MET A 206 6.20 4.36 10.10
N VAL A 207 6.89 3.59 9.27
CA VAL A 207 7.58 2.37 9.70
C VAL A 207 8.68 2.69 10.70
N ALA A 208 9.44 3.76 10.53
CA ALA A 208 10.49 4.17 11.47
C ALA A 208 9.93 4.45 12.88
N ILE A 209 8.81 5.16 12.98
CA ILE A 209 8.12 5.39 14.26
C ILE A 209 7.72 4.06 14.89
N PHE A 210 7.07 3.19 14.12
CA PHE A 210 6.63 1.87 14.60
C PHE A 210 7.81 1.01 15.09
N LEU A 211 8.93 1.00 14.38
CA LEU A 211 10.11 0.20 14.74
C LEU A 211 10.68 0.60 16.09
N VAL A 212 10.70 1.91 16.42
CA VAL A 212 11.13 2.38 17.75
C VAL A 212 10.20 1.85 18.83
N LEU A 213 8.89 2.02 18.66
CA LEU A 213 7.88 1.57 19.62
C LEU A 213 7.89 0.04 19.77
N TYR A 214 7.98 -0.69 18.66
CA TYR A 214 8.03 -2.14 18.67
C TYR A 214 9.33 -2.68 19.29
N PHE A 215 10.48 -2.05 19.01
CA PHE A 215 11.76 -2.40 19.64
C PHE A 215 11.64 -2.34 21.17
N ILE A 216 11.07 -1.24 21.69
CA ILE A 216 10.87 -1.06 23.13
C ILE A 216 9.94 -2.15 23.69
N ALA A 217 8.79 -2.36 23.06
CA ALA A 217 7.82 -3.38 23.50
C ALA A 217 8.43 -4.78 23.47
N ARG A 218 9.12 -5.16 22.39
CA ARG A 218 9.75 -6.47 22.26
C ARG A 218 10.92 -6.68 23.24
N SER A 219 11.62 -5.62 23.60
CA SER A 219 12.72 -5.69 24.60
C SER A 219 12.24 -6.19 25.96
N THR A 220 10.95 -6.13 26.27
CA THR A 220 10.37 -6.64 27.53
C THR A 220 10.34 -8.17 27.63
N PHE A 221 10.48 -8.90 26.53
CA PHE A 221 10.64 -10.37 26.57
C PHE A 221 11.92 -10.79 27.27
N THR A 222 12.96 -9.96 27.25
CA THR A 222 14.26 -10.19 27.86
C THR A 222 14.59 -9.09 28.88
N LYS A 223 15.78 -9.12 29.43
CA LYS A 223 16.30 -7.99 30.21
C LYS A 223 16.70 -6.87 29.25
N TRP A 224 16.45 -5.61 29.65
CA TRP A 224 16.90 -4.44 28.90
C TRP A 224 18.41 -4.49 28.69
N SER A 225 18.86 -4.09 27.51
CA SER A 225 20.28 -4.04 27.15
C SER A 225 20.57 -2.78 26.35
N TRP A 226 21.37 -1.90 26.96
CA TRP A 226 21.84 -0.68 26.26
C TRP A 226 22.64 -0.99 25.02
N LYS A 227 23.40 -2.08 25.00
CA LYS A 227 24.11 -2.53 23.79
C LYS A 227 23.14 -2.79 22.65
N LYS A 228 22.05 -3.53 22.88
CA LYS A 228 21.04 -3.80 21.85
C LYS A 228 20.33 -2.52 21.39
N PHE A 229 20.08 -1.60 22.32
CA PHE A 229 19.50 -0.30 21.99
C PHE A 229 20.42 0.52 21.08
N PHE A 230 21.72 0.64 21.43
CA PHE A 230 22.67 1.34 20.58
C PHE A 230 22.90 0.63 19.23
N ASP A 231 22.90 -0.71 19.21
CA ASP A 231 22.97 -1.49 17.98
C ASP A 231 21.78 -1.18 17.06
N PHE A 232 20.58 -1.08 17.62
CA PHE A 232 19.37 -0.68 16.90
C PHE A 232 19.46 0.77 16.42
N ALA A 233 19.77 1.71 17.29
CA ALA A 233 19.81 3.13 16.98
C ALA A 233 20.87 3.43 15.90
N ILE A 234 22.08 2.90 16.06
CA ILE A 234 23.18 3.10 15.09
C ILE A 234 22.81 2.46 13.73
N THR A 235 22.26 1.26 13.73
CA THR A 235 21.90 0.59 12.46
C THR A 235 20.76 1.33 11.75
N SER A 236 19.77 1.81 12.49
CA SER A 236 18.67 2.61 11.92
C SER A 236 19.18 3.95 11.36
N MET A 237 20.09 4.61 12.09
CA MET A 237 20.73 5.85 11.62
C MET A 237 21.58 5.61 10.38
N LEU A 238 22.39 4.54 10.35
CA LEU A 238 23.17 4.18 9.16
C LEU A 238 22.26 3.89 7.96
N SER A 239 21.11 3.24 8.16
CA SER A 239 20.12 3.05 7.09
C SER A 239 19.60 4.38 6.56
N ALA A 240 19.27 5.33 7.44
CA ALA A 240 18.83 6.67 7.05
C ALA A 240 19.93 7.44 6.32
N VAL A 241 21.17 7.40 6.82
CA VAL A 241 22.32 8.06 6.19
C VAL A 241 22.60 7.49 4.79
N THR A 242 22.59 6.18 4.65
CA THR A 242 22.74 5.53 3.33
C THR A 242 21.65 5.97 2.36
N SER A 243 20.43 6.14 2.85
CA SER A 243 19.28 6.54 2.05
C SER A 243 19.25 8.03 1.71
N LEU A 244 20.18 8.85 2.26
CA LEU A 244 20.26 10.28 1.93
C LEU A 244 20.49 10.53 0.42
N VAL A 245 21.03 9.56 -0.30
CA VAL A 245 21.11 9.63 -1.77
C VAL A 245 19.77 9.97 -2.41
N MET A 246 18.67 9.52 -1.82
CA MET A 246 17.30 9.80 -2.27
C MET A 246 16.55 10.75 -1.31
N LEU A 247 16.69 10.54 -0.01
CA LEU A 247 15.96 11.31 1.00
C LEU A 247 16.37 12.79 1.03
N LEU A 248 17.65 13.11 0.82
CA LEU A 248 18.11 14.49 0.85
C LEU A 248 17.61 15.29 -0.35
N PRO A 249 17.76 14.83 -1.61
CA PRO A 249 17.15 15.50 -2.75
C PRO A 249 15.63 15.66 -2.62
N MET A 250 14.94 14.64 -2.12
CA MET A 250 13.48 14.67 -1.89
C MET A 250 13.12 15.72 -0.82
N TYR A 251 13.83 15.76 0.30
CA TYR A 251 13.61 16.75 1.35
C TYR A 251 13.83 18.19 0.86
N LEU A 252 14.90 18.43 0.10
CA LEU A 252 15.21 19.74 -0.48
C LEU A 252 14.13 20.16 -1.49
N ASP A 253 13.66 19.23 -2.31
CA ASP A 253 12.58 19.48 -3.27
C ASP A 253 11.27 19.82 -2.56
N LEU A 254 10.86 19.03 -1.56
CA LEU A 254 9.67 19.31 -0.76
C LEU A 254 9.76 20.67 -0.06
N LYS A 255 10.93 21.01 0.50
CA LYS A 255 11.14 22.29 1.16
C LYS A 255 11.04 23.48 0.19
N ALA A 256 11.56 23.32 -1.02
CA ALA A 256 11.56 24.37 -2.03
C ALA A 256 10.22 24.50 -2.76
N ASN A 257 9.56 23.41 -3.04
CA ASN A 257 8.45 23.31 -4.00
C ASN A 257 7.12 22.91 -3.38
N ASN A 258 7.06 22.47 -2.12
CA ASN A 258 5.82 22.12 -1.46
C ASN A 258 5.39 23.22 -0.48
N THR A 259 4.31 23.90 -0.81
CA THR A 259 3.73 24.98 0.01
C THR A 259 2.62 24.49 0.93
N GLN A 260 2.42 23.19 1.09
CA GLN A 260 1.40 22.69 2.02
C GLN A 260 1.75 23.10 3.45
N ALA A 261 0.84 23.87 4.04
CA ALA A 261 0.92 24.20 5.45
C ALA A 261 0.69 22.95 6.30
N VAL A 262 1.34 22.91 7.46
CA VAL A 262 1.03 21.93 8.50
C VAL A 262 -0.46 22.03 8.82
N SER A 263 -1.15 20.90 8.87
CA SER A 263 -2.58 20.87 9.18
C SER A 263 -2.83 21.36 10.60
N GLN A 264 -3.82 22.23 10.75
CA GLN A 264 -4.24 22.67 12.08
C GLN A 264 -5.02 21.54 12.77
N ILE A 265 -4.79 21.38 14.06
CA ILE A 265 -5.55 20.48 14.91
C ILE A 265 -6.78 21.26 15.38
N ASN A 266 -7.91 21.03 14.73
CA ASN A 266 -9.16 21.73 15.02
C ASN A 266 -10.07 20.95 15.96
N ASP A 267 -9.96 19.61 15.91
CA ASP A 267 -10.81 18.68 16.63
C ASP A 267 -9.98 17.73 17.50
N PHE A 268 -10.58 17.27 18.59
CA PHE A 268 -9.94 16.24 19.43
C PHE A 268 -10.04 14.87 18.79
N TRP A 269 -11.21 14.55 18.21
CA TRP A 269 -11.48 13.28 17.56
C TRP A 269 -11.26 13.34 16.05
N THR A 270 -10.88 12.21 15.47
CA THR A 270 -10.87 12.04 14.01
C THR A 270 -12.30 12.06 13.47
N GLN A 271 -12.48 12.47 12.21
CA GLN A 271 -13.80 12.48 11.58
C GLN A 271 -14.37 11.06 11.49
N ASN A 272 -15.67 10.94 11.77
CA ASN A 272 -16.45 9.70 11.68
C ASN A 272 -15.96 8.51 12.51
N SER A 273 -15.15 8.72 13.53
CA SER A 273 -14.77 7.63 14.43
C SER A 273 -15.94 7.22 15.31
N ALA A 274 -16.21 5.91 15.38
CA ALA A 274 -17.25 5.30 16.20
C ALA A 274 -16.66 4.17 17.07
N VAL A 275 -17.35 3.88 18.19
CA VAL A 275 -16.86 2.98 19.24
C VAL A 275 -16.53 1.57 18.72
N PHE A 276 -17.31 1.07 17.77
CA PHE A 276 -17.19 -0.30 17.26
C PHE A 276 -16.38 -0.41 15.95
N ASP A 277 -15.66 0.62 15.53
CA ASP A 277 -14.92 0.62 14.26
C ASP A 277 -13.95 -0.54 14.13
N LEU A 278 -13.22 -0.88 15.21
CA LEU A 278 -12.29 -2.00 15.20
C LEU A 278 -12.97 -3.35 14.95
N PHE A 279 -14.23 -3.50 15.40
CA PHE A 279 -15.01 -4.71 15.15
C PHE A 279 -15.65 -4.66 13.77
N SER A 280 -16.26 -3.55 13.40
CA SER A 280 -16.95 -3.41 12.11
C SER A 280 -16.01 -3.65 10.92
N LYS A 281 -14.75 -3.23 11.01
CA LYS A 281 -13.73 -3.45 9.98
C LYS A 281 -13.08 -4.83 10.01
N ASN A 282 -13.39 -5.66 10.99
CA ASN A 282 -12.96 -7.05 11.06
C ASN A 282 -14.05 -8.06 10.65
N PHE A 283 -15.19 -7.62 10.14
CA PHE A 283 -16.11 -8.50 9.43
C PHE A 283 -15.53 -8.91 8.09
N VAL A 284 -15.71 -10.18 7.72
CA VAL A 284 -15.24 -10.71 6.43
C VAL A 284 -15.94 -9.97 5.30
N GLY A 285 -15.17 -9.38 4.40
CA GLY A 285 -15.67 -8.64 3.25
C GLY A 285 -16.19 -7.24 3.56
N ALA A 286 -15.92 -6.69 4.75
CA ALA A 286 -16.31 -5.32 5.09
C ALA A 286 -15.49 -4.31 4.32
N TYR A 287 -16.14 -3.56 3.43
CA TYR A 287 -15.58 -2.45 2.67
C TYR A 287 -16.48 -1.22 2.85
N ASP A 288 -15.92 -0.12 3.31
CA ASP A 288 -16.61 1.17 3.41
C ASP A 288 -16.27 2.10 2.24
N THR A 289 -15.11 2.72 2.28
CA THR A 289 -14.62 3.63 1.25
C THR A 289 -13.10 3.79 1.34
N THR A 290 -12.46 4.18 0.25
CA THR A 290 -11.08 4.68 0.21
C THR A 290 -11.02 6.21 0.15
N GLN A 291 -12.16 6.88 0.09
CA GLN A 291 -12.26 8.34 0.04
C GLN A 291 -12.22 8.95 1.46
N TYR A 292 -12.83 10.13 1.62
CA TYR A 292 -12.99 10.76 2.93
C TYR A 292 -13.98 10.00 3.80
N ASN A 293 -13.84 10.14 5.11
CA ASN A 293 -14.66 9.47 6.13
C ASN A 293 -14.46 7.96 6.22
N ALA A 294 -13.35 7.43 5.68
CA ALA A 294 -13.01 6.03 5.76
C ALA A 294 -12.71 5.58 7.20
N VAL A 295 -13.16 4.39 7.55
CA VAL A 295 -12.77 3.67 8.77
C VAL A 295 -11.46 2.93 8.53
N PRO A 296 -10.54 2.81 9.53
CA PRO A 296 -9.24 2.18 9.32
C PRO A 296 -9.31 0.76 8.75
N MET A 297 -8.56 0.47 7.72
CA MET A 297 -8.51 -0.83 7.05
C MET A 297 -7.53 -1.76 7.77
N ILE A 298 -8.02 -2.48 8.79
CA ILE A 298 -7.20 -3.26 9.72
C ILE A 298 -7.41 -4.78 9.62
N TYR A 299 -8.31 -5.25 8.76
CA TYR A 299 -8.61 -6.68 8.65
C TYR A 299 -7.40 -7.48 8.16
N LEU A 300 -7.03 -8.48 8.92
CA LEU A 300 -5.97 -9.44 8.61
C LEU A 300 -6.49 -10.89 8.54
N GLY A 301 -7.60 -11.15 9.23
CA GLY A 301 -8.21 -12.45 9.37
C GLY A 301 -8.71 -12.68 10.80
N LEU A 302 -9.75 -13.49 10.95
CA LEU A 302 -10.37 -13.75 12.26
C LEU A 302 -9.43 -14.53 13.19
N ILE A 303 -8.68 -15.53 12.69
CA ILE A 303 -7.74 -16.30 13.51
C ILE A 303 -6.57 -15.45 14.02
N PRO A 304 -5.85 -14.67 13.19
CA PRO A 304 -4.82 -13.78 13.72
C PRO A 304 -5.36 -12.81 14.76
N PHE A 305 -6.55 -12.27 14.58
CA PHE A 305 -7.18 -11.36 15.53
C PHE A 305 -7.52 -12.05 16.86
N LEU A 306 -8.10 -13.25 16.80
CA LEU A 306 -8.36 -14.08 17.98
C LEU A 306 -7.06 -14.42 18.74
N LEU A 307 -6.03 -14.84 18.03
CA LEU A 307 -4.75 -15.21 18.63
C LEU A 307 -4.03 -13.99 19.23
N ALA A 308 -4.11 -12.83 18.61
CA ALA A 308 -3.56 -11.61 19.18
C ALA A 308 -4.22 -11.27 20.53
N LEU A 309 -5.54 -11.48 20.66
CA LEU A 309 -6.22 -11.31 21.94
C LEU A 309 -5.83 -12.40 22.95
N THR A 310 -5.65 -13.64 22.49
CA THR A 310 -5.18 -14.78 23.28
C THR A 310 -3.80 -14.52 23.91
N PHE A 311 -2.96 -13.68 23.27
CA PHE A 311 -1.65 -13.29 23.79
C PHE A 311 -1.72 -12.79 25.25
N PHE A 312 -2.75 -12.04 25.59
CA PHE A 312 -2.92 -11.49 26.95
C PHE A 312 -3.31 -12.53 28.00
N PHE A 313 -3.79 -13.69 27.58
CA PHE A 313 -4.19 -14.79 28.47
C PHE A 313 -3.11 -15.86 28.66
N LEU A 314 -1.96 -15.72 27.97
CA LEU A 314 -0.85 -16.68 28.08
C LEU A 314 -0.07 -16.50 29.40
N PRO A 315 0.02 -17.52 30.26
CA PRO A 315 0.83 -17.45 31.49
C PRO A 315 2.33 -17.32 31.21
N GLN A 316 2.80 -17.84 30.08
CA GLN A 316 4.21 -17.81 29.67
C GLN A 316 4.72 -16.43 29.29
N VAL A 317 3.80 -15.51 28.96
CA VAL A 317 4.14 -14.12 28.67
C VAL A 317 4.09 -13.31 29.95
N LYS A 318 5.21 -12.67 30.29
CA LYS A 318 5.32 -11.85 31.50
C LYS A 318 4.35 -10.67 31.45
N TRP A 319 3.84 -10.26 32.59
CA TRP A 319 2.89 -9.15 32.71
C TRP A 319 3.44 -7.83 32.11
N ARG A 320 4.75 -7.56 32.26
CA ARG A 320 5.43 -6.40 31.67
C ARG A 320 5.34 -6.40 30.14
N THR A 321 5.51 -7.57 29.54
CA THR A 321 5.39 -7.74 28.09
C THR A 321 3.95 -7.57 27.62
N LYS A 322 2.98 -8.10 28.37
CA LYS A 322 1.55 -7.87 28.09
C LYS A 322 1.19 -6.39 28.13
N ILE A 323 1.67 -5.66 29.15
CA ILE A 323 1.46 -4.21 29.24
C ILE A 323 2.12 -3.48 28.06
N ALA A 324 3.36 -3.81 27.72
CA ALA A 324 4.07 -3.16 26.64
C ALA A 324 3.38 -3.36 25.29
N PHE A 325 2.98 -4.58 24.97
CA PHE A 325 2.23 -4.85 23.73
C PHE A 325 0.81 -4.29 23.78
N GLY A 326 0.15 -4.32 24.93
CA GLY A 326 -1.14 -3.68 25.15
C GLY A 326 -1.07 -2.16 24.98
N ALA A 327 -0.02 -1.53 25.49
CA ALA A 327 0.21 -0.09 25.31
C ALA A 327 0.48 0.26 23.84
N LEU A 328 1.26 -0.56 23.14
CA LEU A 328 1.51 -0.35 21.71
C LEU A 328 0.23 -0.53 20.88
N LEU A 329 -0.54 -1.57 21.16
CA LEU A 329 -1.84 -1.80 20.52
C LEU A 329 -2.82 -0.66 20.83
N GLY A 330 -2.86 -0.23 22.11
CA GLY A 330 -3.67 0.90 22.56
C GLY A 330 -3.26 2.22 21.93
N PHE A 331 -1.96 2.45 21.73
CA PHE A 331 -1.44 3.65 21.05
C PHE A 331 -1.86 3.66 19.57
N LEU A 332 -1.73 2.55 18.86
CA LEU A 332 -2.20 2.44 17.47
C LEU A 332 -3.72 2.62 17.37
N THR A 333 -4.47 2.02 18.29
CA THR A 333 -5.93 2.20 18.38
C THR A 333 -6.28 3.66 18.66
N ALA A 334 -5.64 4.29 19.65
CA ALA A 334 -5.86 5.71 19.97
C ALA A 334 -5.53 6.63 18.79
N SER A 335 -4.55 6.24 17.96
CA SER A 335 -4.19 7.01 16.76
C SER A 335 -5.34 7.06 15.74
N PHE A 336 -6.20 6.06 15.67
CA PHE A 336 -7.37 6.09 14.79
C PHE A 336 -8.45 7.05 15.27
N TYR A 337 -8.51 7.32 16.56
CA TYR A 337 -9.56 8.15 17.18
C TYR A 337 -9.10 9.58 17.48
N LEU A 338 -7.81 9.81 17.75
CA LEU A 338 -7.29 11.11 18.15
C LEU A 338 -6.64 11.82 16.96
N GLN A 339 -7.17 12.99 16.57
CA GLN A 339 -6.71 13.73 15.40
C GLN A 339 -5.21 14.08 15.48
N VAL A 340 -4.70 14.44 16.65
CA VAL A 340 -3.28 14.76 16.82
C VAL A 340 -2.37 13.57 16.52
N LEU A 341 -2.75 12.37 16.92
CA LEU A 341 -1.96 11.16 16.65
C LEU A 341 -2.10 10.71 15.20
N ASP A 342 -3.30 10.78 14.63
CA ASP A 342 -3.55 10.49 13.22
C ASP A 342 -2.67 11.38 12.32
N LEU A 343 -2.63 12.69 12.58
CA LEU A 343 -1.78 13.61 11.85
C LEU A 343 -0.28 13.37 12.09
N ALA A 344 0.11 13.02 13.32
CA ALA A 344 1.51 12.75 13.65
C ALA A 344 2.11 11.61 12.81
N TRP A 345 1.35 10.54 12.56
CA TRP A 345 1.77 9.45 11.67
C TRP A 345 2.01 9.91 10.23
N GLN A 346 1.39 10.98 9.81
CA GLN A 346 1.40 11.50 8.45
C GLN A 346 2.25 12.79 8.31
N GLY A 347 3.17 13.01 9.25
CA GLY A 347 4.05 14.20 9.25
C GLY A 347 3.29 15.50 9.46
N MET A 348 2.20 15.48 10.21
CA MET A 348 1.31 16.62 10.48
C MET A 348 0.61 17.20 9.24
N HIS A 349 0.46 16.40 8.19
CA HIS A 349 -0.32 16.76 7.00
C HIS A 349 -1.56 15.87 6.86
N SER A 350 -2.72 16.47 6.68
CA SER A 350 -3.96 15.73 6.42
C SER A 350 -3.89 15.06 5.04
N PRO A 351 -4.15 13.75 4.95
CA PRO A 351 -4.12 13.06 3.67
C PRO A 351 -5.30 13.48 2.79
N ASN A 352 -5.07 13.52 1.49
CA ASN A 352 -6.13 13.66 0.51
C ASN A 352 -6.66 12.26 0.19
N MET A 353 -7.82 11.88 0.74
CA MET A 353 -8.37 10.51 0.67
C MET A 353 -7.42 9.43 1.24
N PHE A 354 -7.79 8.16 1.17
CA PHE A 354 -7.01 7.04 1.68
C PHE A 354 -6.55 7.30 3.12
N LEU A 355 -7.53 7.50 4.01
CA LEU A 355 -7.29 7.88 5.40
C LEU A 355 -6.61 6.76 6.20
N HIS A 356 -6.06 7.11 7.36
CA HIS A 356 -5.39 6.16 8.26
C HIS A 356 -4.34 5.28 7.56
N ARG A 357 -3.47 5.89 6.77
CA ARG A 357 -2.46 5.18 5.94
C ARG A 357 -1.50 4.31 6.75
N TYR A 358 -1.41 4.50 8.05
CA TYR A 358 -0.62 3.69 9.00
C TYR A 358 -1.40 2.47 9.56
N ALA A 359 -2.65 2.23 9.15
CA ALA A 359 -3.50 1.14 9.66
C ALA A 359 -2.86 -0.25 9.47
N PHE A 360 -2.04 -0.45 8.45
CA PHE A 360 -1.29 -1.69 8.23
C PHE A 360 -0.35 -2.05 9.40
N LEU A 361 0.10 -1.08 10.18
CA LEU A 361 0.95 -1.32 11.36
C LEU A 361 0.16 -1.98 12.49
N PHE A 362 -1.14 -1.67 12.62
CA PHE A 362 -2.02 -2.40 13.51
C PHE A 362 -2.16 -3.87 13.06
N SER A 363 -2.41 -4.11 11.78
CA SER A 363 -2.49 -5.47 11.22
C SER A 363 -1.17 -6.23 11.38
N LEU A 364 -0.02 -5.57 11.17
CA LEU A 364 1.29 -6.16 11.42
C LEU A 364 1.49 -6.56 12.88
N LEU A 365 1.11 -5.70 13.83
CA LEU A 365 1.21 -5.99 15.26
C LEU A 365 0.32 -7.19 15.64
N ILE A 366 -0.91 -7.24 15.12
CA ILE A 366 -1.81 -8.38 15.29
C ILE A 366 -1.16 -9.68 14.77
N LEU A 367 -0.55 -9.65 13.59
CA LEU A 367 0.17 -10.79 13.02
C LEU A 367 1.31 -11.28 13.93
N LEU A 368 2.14 -10.35 14.41
CA LEU A 368 3.29 -10.68 15.27
C LEU A 368 2.84 -11.24 16.61
N MET A 369 1.81 -10.67 17.23
CA MET A 369 1.22 -11.19 18.47
C MET A 369 0.61 -12.59 18.27
N ALA A 370 -0.09 -12.81 17.17
CA ALA A 370 -0.61 -14.13 16.80
C ALA A 370 0.51 -15.16 16.64
N CYS A 371 1.62 -14.80 16.01
CA CYS A 371 2.80 -15.67 15.88
C CYS A 371 3.42 -16.01 17.24
N GLU A 372 3.49 -15.06 18.16
CA GLU A 372 3.96 -15.31 19.54
C GLU A 372 3.08 -16.36 20.27
N VAL A 373 1.77 -16.31 20.06
CA VAL A 373 0.85 -17.33 20.59
C VAL A 373 1.09 -18.67 19.93
N LEU A 374 1.20 -18.70 18.62
CA LEU A 374 1.41 -19.93 17.85
C LEU A 374 2.75 -20.62 18.18
N THR A 375 3.79 -19.89 18.56
CA THR A 375 5.03 -20.53 19.04
C THR A 375 4.83 -21.32 20.33
N ARG A 376 3.77 -21.03 21.08
CA ARG A 376 3.40 -21.62 22.37
C ARG A 376 2.14 -22.49 22.30
N PHE A 377 1.72 -22.92 21.09
CA PHE A 377 0.46 -23.62 20.88
C PHE A 377 0.29 -24.89 21.73
N LYS A 378 1.40 -25.58 22.04
CA LYS A 378 1.39 -26.81 22.88
C LYS A 378 0.96 -26.55 24.33
N SER A 379 1.11 -25.31 24.81
CA SER A 379 0.76 -24.89 26.16
C SER A 379 -0.59 -24.21 26.27
N LEU A 380 -1.31 -24.05 25.15
CA LEU A 380 -2.64 -23.48 25.13
C LEU A 380 -3.63 -24.39 25.87
N LYS A 381 -4.47 -23.75 26.67
CA LYS A 381 -5.63 -24.38 27.32
C LYS A 381 -6.90 -23.81 26.67
N LEU A 382 -7.96 -24.62 26.70
CA LEU A 382 -9.23 -24.23 26.06
C LEU A 382 -9.74 -22.85 26.51
N TRP A 383 -9.71 -22.55 27.80
CA TRP A 383 -10.19 -21.27 28.32
C TRP A 383 -9.40 -20.05 27.80
N MET A 384 -8.10 -20.23 27.48
CA MET A 384 -7.24 -19.15 26.96
C MET A 384 -7.65 -18.71 25.55
N THR A 385 -8.38 -19.54 24.83
CA THR A 385 -8.91 -19.25 23.48
C THR A 385 -10.40 -18.97 23.51
N ILE A 386 -11.15 -19.67 24.35
CA ILE A 386 -12.61 -19.48 24.47
C ILE A 386 -12.96 -18.10 25.03
N VAL A 387 -12.25 -17.62 26.06
CA VAL A 387 -12.52 -16.28 26.61
C VAL A 387 -12.31 -15.19 25.57
N PRO A 388 -11.16 -15.11 24.86
CA PRO A 388 -11.02 -14.16 23.74
C PRO A 388 -12.06 -14.34 22.65
N PHE A 389 -12.41 -15.59 22.31
CA PHE A 389 -13.44 -15.86 21.29
C PHE A 389 -14.81 -15.29 21.69
N VAL A 390 -15.22 -15.47 22.95
CA VAL A 390 -16.47 -14.92 23.48
C VAL A 390 -16.41 -13.38 23.49
N LEU A 391 -15.30 -12.78 23.94
CA LEU A 391 -15.13 -11.33 23.97
C LEU A 391 -15.20 -10.73 22.57
N LEU A 392 -14.53 -11.34 21.59
CA LEU A 392 -14.61 -10.90 20.20
C LEU A 392 -16.02 -11.06 19.63
N SER A 393 -16.68 -12.19 19.90
CA SER A 393 -18.06 -12.44 19.46
C SER A 393 -19.02 -11.40 20.02
N LEU A 394 -18.88 -11.03 21.30
CA LEU A 394 -19.66 -9.95 21.90
C LEU A 394 -19.40 -8.60 21.21
N GLY A 395 -18.15 -8.29 20.89
CA GLY A 395 -17.78 -7.08 20.16
C GLY A 395 -18.37 -7.06 18.74
N PHE A 396 -18.34 -8.17 18.00
CA PHE A 396 -18.97 -8.29 16.69
C PHE A 396 -20.50 -8.15 16.76
N ILE A 397 -21.14 -8.78 17.73
CA ILE A 397 -22.58 -8.66 17.96
C ILE A 397 -22.94 -7.21 18.30
N ALA A 398 -22.17 -6.57 19.19
CA ALA A 398 -22.38 -5.17 19.54
C ALA A 398 -22.22 -4.25 18.32
N ALA A 399 -21.20 -4.46 17.48
CA ALA A 399 -21.03 -3.70 16.25
C ALA A 399 -22.20 -3.89 15.27
N ALA A 400 -22.73 -5.11 15.16
CA ALA A 400 -23.85 -5.42 14.26
C ALA A 400 -25.20 -4.85 14.76
N LEU A 401 -25.42 -4.83 16.06
CA LEU A 401 -26.73 -4.44 16.64
C LEU A 401 -26.78 -2.97 17.06
N LEU A 402 -25.66 -2.41 17.51
CA LEU A 402 -25.57 -1.07 18.09
C LEU A 402 -24.83 -0.08 17.20
N GLY A 403 -24.03 -0.59 16.24
CA GLY A 403 -23.31 0.24 15.28
C GLY A 403 -24.20 0.63 14.09
N ASP A 404 -24.03 1.85 13.61
CA ASP A 404 -24.66 2.33 12.38
C ASP A 404 -23.66 2.31 11.23
N TYR A 405 -23.43 1.11 10.68
CA TYR A 405 -22.46 0.87 9.61
C TYR A 405 -23.17 0.44 8.33
N ALA A 406 -23.36 1.39 7.42
CA ALA A 406 -24.07 1.16 6.16
C ALA A 406 -23.41 0.10 5.25
N TYR A 407 -22.12 -0.22 5.46
CA TYR A 407 -21.38 -1.23 4.70
C TYR A 407 -21.48 -2.64 5.30
N LEU A 408 -22.08 -2.81 6.47
CA LEU A 408 -22.33 -4.13 7.06
C LEU A 408 -23.75 -4.58 6.71
N ASP A 409 -23.85 -5.43 5.71
CA ASP A 409 -25.11 -6.05 5.33
C ASP A 409 -25.16 -7.54 5.73
N THR A 410 -26.24 -8.20 5.38
CA THR A 410 -26.47 -9.62 5.70
C THR A 410 -25.34 -10.54 5.21
N LEU A 411 -24.69 -10.21 4.11
CA LEU A 411 -23.62 -11.02 3.54
C LEU A 411 -22.38 -11.03 4.42
N GLN A 412 -21.90 -9.85 4.87
CA GLN A 412 -20.73 -9.74 5.75
C GLN A 412 -21.00 -10.42 7.10
N LEU A 413 -22.20 -10.26 7.64
CA LEU A 413 -22.62 -10.94 8.88
C LEU A 413 -22.61 -12.46 8.70
N ALA A 414 -23.20 -12.97 7.62
CA ALA A 414 -23.27 -14.41 7.34
C ALA A 414 -21.89 -15.02 7.12
N LEU A 415 -21.02 -14.38 6.33
CA LEU A 415 -19.65 -14.85 6.09
C LEU A 415 -18.83 -14.88 7.39
N THR A 416 -18.91 -13.83 8.18
CA THR A 416 -18.18 -13.75 9.46
C THR A 416 -18.66 -14.82 10.43
N LEU A 417 -19.98 -15.05 10.53
CA LEU A 417 -20.55 -16.11 11.35
C LEU A 417 -20.10 -17.50 10.87
N LEU A 418 -20.10 -17.74 9.56
CA LEU A 418 -19.66 -19.01 8.98
C LEU A 418 -18.21 -19.32 9.31
N PHE A 419 -17.30 -18.37 9.11
CA PHE A 419 -15.88 -18.54 9.46
C PHE A 419 -15.67 -18.64 10.96
N ALA A 420 -16.36 -17.84 11.79
CA ALA A 420 -16.30 -17.93 13.23
C ALA A 420 -16.72 -19.30 13.73
N LEU A 421 -17.81 -19.88 13.20
CA LEU A 421 -18.27 -21.23 13.52
C LEU A 421 -17.24 -22.28 13.08
N ALA A 422 -16.71 -22.16 11.86
CA ALA A 422 -15.69 -23.09 11.36
C ALA A 422 -14.44 -23.06 12.25
N TYR A 423 -13.96 -21.90 12.65
CA TYR A 423 -12.81 -21.76 13.52
C TYR A 423 -13.10 -22.24 14.95
N PHE A 424 -14.30 -22.03 15.46
CA PHE A 424 -14.73 -22.60 16.73
C PHE A 424 -14.65 -24.14 16.72
N LEU A 425 -15.15 -24.78 15.65
CA LEU A 425 -15.05 -26.22 15.47
C LEU A 425 -13.60 -26.71 15.35
N VAL A 426 -12.75 -25.96 14.65
CA VAL A 426 -11.30 -26.25 14.57
C VAL A 426 -10.66 -26.19 15.95
N LEU A 427 -10.97 -25.17 16.75
CA LEU A 427 -10.46 -25.05 18.12
C LEU A 427 -10.93 -26.21 19.02
N LEU A 428 -12.22 -26.56 18.98
CA LEU A 428 -12.74 -27.71 19.72
C LEU A 428 -12.03 -29.00 19.30
N THR A 429 -11.85 -29.21 18.00
CA THR A 429 -11.15 -30.36 17.45
C THR A 429 -9.69 -30.43 17.93
N PHE A 430 -9.02 -29.28 18.00
CA PHE A 430 -7.67 -29.18 18.54
C PHE A 430 -7.60 -29.63 20.00
N PHE A 431 -8.46 -29.09 20.87
CA PHE A 431 -8.43 -29.41 22.31
C PHE A 431 -8.95 -30.82 22.63
N LYS A 432 -9.93 -31.30 21.89
CA LYS A 432 -10.50 -32.66 22.05
C LYS A 432 -9.69 -33.72 21.32
N LYS A 433 -8.71 -33.34 20.49
CA LYS A 433 -7.86 -34.26 19.71
C LYS A 433 -8.67 -35.20 18.80
N TRP A 434 -9.77 -34.71 18.23
CA TRP A 434 -10.65 -35.50 17.34
C TRP A 434 -10.03 -35.83 15.99
N LEU A 435 -9.07 -35.03 15.52
CA LEU A 435 -8.37 -35.25 14.27
C LEU A 435 -6.85 -35.32 14.46
N PRO A 436 -6.14 -36.03 13.58
CA PRO A 436 -4.67 -35.99 13.55
C PRO A 436 -4.16 -34.55 13.34
N TRP A 437 -3.09 -34.21 14.05
CA TRP A 437 -2.50 -32.87 14.02
C TRP A 437 -2.26 -32.32 12.59
N LYS A 438 -1.71 -33.16 11.69
CA LYS A 438 -1.42 -32.74 10.31
C LYS A 438 -2.68 -32.37 9.53
N VAL A 439 -3.77 -33.10 9.73
CA VAL A 439 -5.06 -32.86 9.09
C VAL A 439 -5.67 -31.56 9.62
N LEU A 440 -5.62 -31.35 10.94
CA LEU A 440 -6.12 -30.13 11.56
C LEU A 440 -5.39 -28.89 11.06
N VAL A 441 -4.04 -28.95 10.98
CA VAL A 441 -3.21 -27.86 10.43
C VAL A 441 -3.57 -27.56 8.98
N ALA A 442 -3.80 -28.59 8.16
CA ALA A 442 -4.20 -28.41 6.76
C ALA A 442 -5.59 -27.77 6.64
N ILE A 443 -6.56 -28.20 7.44
CA ILE A 443 -7.92 -27.63 7.47
C ILE A 443 -7.87 -26.16 7.90
N LEU A 444 -7.13 -25.84 8.97
CA LEU A 444 -6.99 -24.46 9.45
C LEU A 444 -6.35 -23.57 8.39
N ALA A 445 -5.26 -24.04 7.78
CA ALA A 445 -4.59 -23.28 6.71
C ALA A 445 -5.51 -23.06 5.51
N LEU A 446 -6.30 -24.07 5.11
CA LEU A 446 -7.27 -23.95 4.02
C LEU A 446 -8.34 -22.89 4.34
N PHE A 447 -8.91 -22.92 5.53
CA PHE A 447 -9.93 -21.94 5.93
C PHE A 447 -9.37 -20.52 5.99
N MET A 448 -8.15 -20.34 6.52
CA MET A 448 -7.49 -19.03 6.55
C MET A 448 -7.23 -18.48 5.13
N CYS A 449 -6.78 -19.33 4.20
CA CYS A 449 -6.56 -18.92 2.80
C CYS A 449 -7.87 -18.62 2.09
N ALA A 450 -8.92 -19.41 2.32
CA ALA A 450 -10.25 -19.17 1.77
C ALA A 450 -10.86 -17.87 2.29
N GLU A 451 -10.73 -17.61 3.59
CA GLU A 451 -11.16 -16.35 4.22
C GLU A 451 -10.43 -15.15 3.60
N ALA A 452 -9.09 -15.22 3.48
CA ALA A 452 -8.29 -14.16 2.89
C ALA A 452 -8.67 -13.90 1.43
N GLY A 453 -8.88 -14.95 0.64
CA GLY A 453 -9.31 -14.83 -0.76
C GLY A 453 -10.70 -14.22 -0.92
N LEU A 454 -11.67 -14.64 -0.10
CA LEU A 454 -13.02 -14.07 -0.09
C LEU A 454 -13.02 -12.61 0.35
N ASN A 455 -12.31 -12.29 1.43
CA ASN A 455 -12.18 -10.89 1.85
C ASN A 455 -11.56 -10.04 0.75
N GLY A 456 -10.46 -10.51 0.13
CA GLY A 456 -9.81 -9.83 -0.99
C GLY A 456 -10.76 -9.57 -2.16
N TYR A 457 -11.57 -10.55 -2.53
CA TYR A 457 -12.59 -10.38 -3.56
C TYR A 457 -13.59 -9.26 -3.23
N TYR A 458 -14.13 -9.23 -2.01
CA TYR A 458 -15.10 -8.20 -1.61
C TYR A 458 -14.46 -6.82 -1.47
N GLN A 459 -13.18 -6.72 -1.08
CA GLN A 459 -12.45 -5.46 -1.13
C GLN A 459 -12.35 -4.94 -2.57
N LEU A 460 -11.95 -5.78 -3.52
CA LEU A 460 -11.86 -5.41 -4.94
C LEU A 460 -13.24 -5.08 -5.53
N ALA A 461 -14.28 -5.80 -5.15
CA ALA A 461 -15.66 -5.50 -5.56
C ALA A 461 -16.12 -4.13 -5.05
N GLY A 462 -15.71 -3.77 -3.82
CA GLY A 462 -15.93 -2.45 -3.25
C GLY A 462 -15.22 -1.36 -4.06
N VAL A 463 -13.95 -1.55 -4.37
CA VAL A 463 -13.17 -0.64 -5.23
C VAL A 463 -13.83 -0.48 -6.60
N LYS A 464 -14.28 -1.58 -7.22
CA LYS A 464 -14.99 -1.53 -8.50
C LYS A 464 -16.27 -0.70 -8.44
N LYS A 465 -17.03 -0.84 -7.35
CA LYS A 465 -18.27 -0.08 -7.14
C LYS A 465 -18.02 1.41 -6.91
N GLU A 466 -16.94 1.75 -6.21
CA GLU A 466 -16.60 3.11 -5.84
C GLU A 466 -15.90 3.89 -6.97
N TRP A 467 -14.87 3.29 -7.57
CA TRP A 467 -13.99 3.97 -8.52
C TRP A 467 -14.23 3.59 -9.98
N ASN A 468 -14.88 2.47 -10.22
CA ASN A 468 -15.07 1.87 -11.53
C ASN A 468 -13.73 1.58 -12.26
N PHE A 469 -13.55 0.38 -12.76
CA PHE A 469 -12.38 0.01 -13.56
C PHE A 469 -12.58 0.41 -15.02
N ALA A 470 -11.68 1.22 -15.56
CA ALA A 470 -11.79 1.74 -16.92
C ALA A 470 -11.76 0.63 -17.96
N SER A 471 -12.59 0.76 -19.01
CA SER A 471 -12.53 -0.16 -20.13
C SER A 471 -11.29 0.09 -21.00
N ARG A 472 -10.71 -0.98 -21.49
CA ARG A 472 -9.59 -0.96 -22.44
C ARG A 472 -9.98 -0.26 -23.74
N ALA A 473 -11.21 -0.46 -24.19
CA ALA A 473 -11.73 0.20 -25.37
C ALA A 473 -11.71 1.72 -25.22
N TYR A 474 -12.18 2.25 -24.09
CA TYR A 474 -12.14 3.68 -23.80
C TYR A 474 -10.69 4.20 -23.73
N TYR A 475 -9.83 3.54 -22.94
CA TYR A 475 -8.42 3.89 -22.80
C TYR A 475 -7.70 3.94 -24.17
N ASN A 476 -7.92 2.94 -25.02
CA ASN A 476 -7.30 2.88 -26.35
C ASN A 476 -7.90 3.86 -27.35
N THR A 477 -9.18 4.23 -27.22
CA THR A 477 -9.79 5.24 -28.07
C THR A 477 -9.11 6.60 -27.87
N GLN A 478 -8.91 7.01 -26.61
CA GLN A 478 -8.19 8.23 -26.28
C GLN A 478 -6.73 8.19 -26.79
N THR A 479 -6.05 7.07 -26.54
CA THR A 479 -4.67 6.88 -26.97
C THR A 479 -4.52 6.94 -28.50
N LYS A 480 -5.41 6.30 -29.24
CA LYS A 480 -5.42 6.34 -30.72
C LYS A 480 -5.66 7.75 -31.29
N PHE A 481 -6.40 8.56 -30.55
CA PHE A 481 -6.65 9.95 -30.96
C PHE A 481 -5.45 10.86 -30.65
N ILE A 482 -4.91 10.82 -29.44
CA ILE A 482 -3.89 11.77 -28.97
C ILE A 482 -2.48 11.43 -29.51
N GLN A 483 -2.09 10.15 -29.47
CA GLN A 483 -0.72 9.74 -29.80
C GLN A 483 -0.26 10.15 -31.22
N PRO A 484 -1.04 9.98 -32.30
CA PRO A 484 -0.62 10.44 -33.65
C PRO A 484 -0.47 11.95 -33.74
N LEU A 485 -1.29 12.71 -32.99
CA LEU A 485 -1.20 14.18 -32.98
C LEU A 485 0.09 14.64 -32.29
N VAL A 486 0.45 14.00 -31.19
CA VAL A 486 1.72 14.24 -30.48
C VAL A 486 2.92 13.91 -31.39
N GLN A 487 2.89 12.78 -32.10
CA GLN A 487 3.95 12.42 -33.05
C GLN A 487 4.10 13.47 -34.14
N ASN A 488 3.00 13.99 -34.70
CA ASN A 488 3.02 15.07 -35.70
C ASN A 488 3.63 16.36 -35.14
N VAL A 489 3.35 16.68 -33.85
CA VAL A 489 3.97 17.83 -33.17
C VAL A 489 5.49 17.64 -33.06
N VAL A 490 5.93 16.46 -32.62
CA VAL A 490 7.37 16.15 -32.48
C VAL A 490 8.08 16.26 -33.83
N GLU A 491 7.51 15.71 -34.90
CA GLU A 491 8.06 15.80 -36.27
C GLU A 491 8.17 17.24 -36.76
N ARG A 492 7.17 18.08 -36.46
CA ARG A 492 7.16 19.50 -36.90
C ARG A 492 8.06 20.41 -36.09
N SER A 493 8.20 20.14 -34.80
CA SER A 493 9.03 20.98 -33.90
C SER A 493 10.53 20.67 -34.04
N GLY A 494 10.91 19.45 -34.48
CA GLY A 494 12.30 19.04 -34.57
C GLY A 494 13.02 19.20 -33.23
N ASP A 495 14.16 19.87 -33.22
CA ASP A 495 14.96 20.12 -31.99
C ASP A 495 14.50 21.38 -31.22
N THR A 496 13.43 22.06 -31.67
CA THR A 496 12.94 23.26 -30.97
C THR A 496 12.14 22.88 -29.74
N PHE A 497 12.45 23.52 -28.61
CA PHE A 497 11.65 23.35 -27.39
C PHE A 497 10.27 23.99 -27.60
N VAL A 498 9.25 23.15 -27.53
CA VAL A 498 7.84 23.58 -27.61
C VAL A 498 7.05 22.91 -26.52
N ARG A 499 6.00 23.57 -26.04
CA ARG A 499 4.95 22.96 -25.23
C ARG A 499 3.72 22.74 -26.06
N THR A 500 3.03 21.67 -25.73
CA THR A 500 1.76 21.27 -26.27
C THR A 500 0.75 21.14 -25.14
N GLU A 501 -0.45 21.66 -25.33
CA GLU A 501 -1.54 21.45 -24.39
C GLU A 501 -2.73 20.79 -25.08
N ASN A 502 -3.35 19.88 -24.34
CA ASN A 502 -4.53 19.18 -24.82
C ASN A 502 -5.78 19.84 -24.24
N THR A 503 -6.62 20.40 -25.12
CA THR A 503 -7.87 21.06 -24.72
C THR A 503 -9.00 20.08 -24.45
N VAL A 504 -8.81 18.80 -24.84
CA VAL A 504 -9.72 17.69 -24.54
C VAL A 504 -8.91 16.56 -23.85
N PRO A 505 -8.33 16.81 -22.66
CA PRO A 505 -7.43 15.87 -22.03
C PRO A 505 -8.16 14.62 -21.55
N ASP A 506 -7.51 13.47 -21.70
CA ASP A 506 -7.92 12.23 -21.06
C ASP A 506 -7.66 12.33 -19.53
N THR A 507 -6.44 12.77 -19.20
CA THR A 507 -6.05 13.07 -17.81
C THR A 507 -5.18 14.32 -17.74
N ALA A 508 -4.98 14.88 -16.54
CA ALA A 508 -4.03 15.98 -16.36
C ALA A 508 -2.56 15.55 -16.60
N ASN A 509 -2.27 14.25 -16.64
CA ASN A 509 -0.94 13.69 -16.88
C ASN A 509 -0.73 13.17 -18.31
N ASP A 510 -1.49 13.66 -19.26
CA ASP A 510 -1.34 13.29 -20.68
C ASP A 510 0.07 13.59 -21.21
N GLY A 511 0.72 14.67 -20.72
CA GLY A 511 2.11 14.96 -21.03
C GLY A 511 3.07 13.83 -20.69
N MET A 512 2.89 13.19 -19.52
CA MET A 512 3.67 12.00 -19.12
C MET A 512 3.26 10.77 -19.91
N LYS A 513 1.96 10.60 -20.18
CA LYS A 513 1.42 9.41 -20.87
C LYS A 513 1.85 9.31 -22.32
N TYR A 514 1.93 10.46 -23.02
CA TYR A 514 2.25 10.53 -24.44
C TYR A 514 3.61 11.17 -24.74
N ASN A 515 4.38 11.49 -23.70
CA ASN A 515 5.73 12.05 -23.76
C ASN A 515 5.82 13.34 -24.58
N TYR A 516 5.10 14.37 -24.13
CA TYR A 516 5.25 15.74 -24.65
C TYR A 516 5.36 16.76 -23.53
N ASN A 517 5.99 17.90 -23.79
CA ASN A 517 6.10 18.97 -22.80
C ASN A 517 4.74 19.62 -22.57
N ALA A 518 4.23 19.55 -21.36
CA ALA A 518 2.92 20.04 -20.95
C ALA A 518 3.01 20.86 -19.66
N LEU A 519 2.01 21.71 -19.43
CA LEU A 519 1.84 22.43 -18.16
C LEU A 519 0.86 21.73 -17.22
N SER A 520 -0.13 21.02 -17.77
CA SER A 520 -1.11 20.26 -16.98
C SER A 520 -0.43 19.18 -16.17
N GLN A 521 -0.91 18.97 -14.94
CA GLN A 521 -0.37 17.97 -14.01
C GLN A 521 -1.38 17.54 -12.95
N PHE A 522 -1.19 16.31 -12.45
CA PHE A 522 -1.86 15.81 -11.26
C PHE A 522 -0.94 14.82 -10.52
N SER A 523 -0.36 15.22 -9.38
CA SER A 523 0.49 14.34 -8.58
C SER A 523 0.70 14.88 -7.17
N SER A 524 1.00 13.97 -6.22
CA SER A 524 1.29 14.32 -4.83
C SER A 524 2.67 14.98 -4.67
N VAL A 525 3.65 14.62 -5.52
CA VAL A 525 4.97 15.24 -5.57
C VAL A 525 5.02 16.18 -6.78
N ARG A 526 5.10 17.47 -6.54
CA ARG A 526 4.94 18.51 -7.58
C ARG A 526 5.66 19.78 -7.21
N ASN A 527 5.79 20.68 -8.19
CA ASN A 527 6.20 22.05 -7.95
C ASN A 527 4.97 22.93 -7.67
N SER A 528 4.58 23.06 -6.41
CA SER A 528 3.43 23.87 -5.98
C SER A 528 3.60 25.35 -6.30
N ASN A 529 4.83 25.87 -6.33
CA ASN A 529 5.07 27.26 -6.72
C ASN A 529 4.73 27.51 -8.19
N SER A 530 5.06 26.56 -9.08
CA SER A 530 4.63 26.61 -10.48
C SER A 530 3.11 26.60 -10.60
N SER A 531 2.43 25.68 -9.90
CA SER A 531 0.97 25.61 -9.92
C SER A 531 0.33 26.90 -9.39
N ARG A 532 0.88 27.48 -8.32
CA ARG A 532 0.39 28.75 -7.75
C ARG A 532 0.55 29.91 -8.73
N VAL A 533 1.72 30.05 -9.36
CA VAL A 533 1.96 31.13 -10.34
C VAL A 533 1.06 30.98 -11.55
N LEU A 534 0.94 29.77 -12.08
CA LEU A 534 0.05 29.49 -13.22
C LEU A 534 -1.43 29.72 -12.84
N GLY A 535 -1.83 29.39 -11.61
CA GLY A 535 -3.17 29.72 -11.11
C GLY A 535 -3.45 31.23 -11.06
N LEU A 536 -2.46 32.04 -10.66
CA LEU A 536 -2.57 33.51 -10.71
C LEU A 536 -2.64 34.05 -12.15
N LEU A 537 -2.12 33.30 -13.11
CA LEU A 537 -2.21 33.62 -14.54
C LEU A 537 -3.48 33.08 -15.22
N GLY A 538 -4.41 32.51 -14.44
CA GLY A 538 -5.71 32.07 -14.93
C GLY A 538 -5.82 30.58 -15.27
N PHE A 539 -4.80 29.77 -14.99
CA PHE A 539 -4.90 28.30 -15.09
C PHE A 539 -5.79 27.74 -14.00
N HIS A 540 -6.49 26.66 -14.31
CA HIS A 540 -7.31 25.98 -13.31
C HIS A 540 -6.43 25.20 -12.33
N THR A 541 -6.49 25.58 -11.06
CA THR A 541 -5.84 24.88 -9.94
C THR A 541 -6.83 24.72 -8.80
N ASP A 542 -6.67 23.66 -8.01
CA ASP A 542 -7.38 23.51 -6.74
C ASP A 542 -6.61 24.20 -5.59
N SER A 543 -7.25 24.30 -4.43
CA SER A 543 -6.66 24.90 -3.23
C SER A 543 -5.43 24.15 -2.69
N THR A 544 -5.26 22.88 -3.10
CA THR A 544 -4.12 22.04 -2.71
C THR A 544 -2.96 22.11 -3.71
N PHE A 545 -3.18 22.72 -4.87
CA PHE A 545 -2.25 22.73 -6.00
C PHE A 545 -1.82 21.34 -6.50
N LEU A 546 -2.59 20.30 -6.21
CA LEU A 546 -2.36 18.93 -6.71
C LEU A 546 -2.67 18.83 -8.20
N ASN A 547 -3.66 19.57 -8.64
CA ASN A 547 -4.21 19.54 -9.99
C ASN A 547 -4.01 20.87 -10.66
N LEU A 548 -3.37 20.87 -11.82
CA LEU A 548 -3.19 22.02 -12.68
C LEU A 548 -3.69 21.66 -14.08
N ARG A 549 -4.58 22.47 -14.63
CA ARG A 549 -5.15 22.24 -15.95
C ARG A 549 -5.07 23.48 -16.83
N TYR A 550 -4.80 23.23 -18.09
CA TYR A 550 -4.81 24.27 -19.13
C TYR A 550 -6.26 24.70 -19.44
N PRO A 551 -6.59 26.02 -19.33
CA PRO A 551 -7.95 26.50 -19.51
C PRO A 551 -8.21 27.13 -20.90
N GLU A 552 -7.47 26.78 -21.93
CA GLU A 552 -7.52 27.47 -23.23
C GLU A 552 -7.19 28.96 -23.11
N ASN A 553 -5.97 29.29 -22.79
CA ASN A 553 -5.51 30.67 -22.61
C ASN A 553 -5.46 31.51 -23.92
N THR A 554 -5.23 32.81 -23.75
CA THR A 554 -5.02 33.75 -24.88
C THR A 554 -3.71 33.44 -25.62
N LEU A 555 -3.62 33.83 -26.89
CA LEU A 555 -2.41 33.70 -27.70
C LEU A 555 -1.18 34.35 -27.03
N LEU A 556 -1.36 35.49 -26.34
CA LEU A 556 -0.28 36.14 -25.59
C LEU A 556 0.28 35.24 -24.49
N MET A 557 -0.60 34.62 -23.73
CA MET A 557 -0.19 33.72 -22.62
C MET A 557 0.46 32.44 -23.15
N ASP A 558 -0.08 31.86 -24.22
CA ASP A 558 0.54 30.72 -24.89
C ASP A 558 1.94 31.06 -25.43
N SER A 559 2.11 32.23 -26.03
CA SER A 559 3.41 32.70 -26.51
C SER A 559 4.40 32.88 -25.35
N LEU A 560 3.97 33.45 -24.23
CA LEU A 560 4.81 33.63 -23.03
C LEU A 560 5.28 32.30 -22.45
N LEU A 561 4.44 31.29 -22.51
CA LEU A 561 4.72 29.95 -21.91
C LEU A 561 5.26 28.95 -22.94
N SER A 562 5.54 29.40 -24.17
CA SER A 562 6.00 28.53 -25.28
C SER A 562 5.03 27.40 -25.63
N ILE A 563 3.73 27.64 -25.49
CA ILE A 563 2.69 26.73 -25.97
C ILE A 563 2.47 26.99 -27.46
N ASN A 564 3.11 26.17 -28.25
CA ASN A 564 3.08 26.33 -29.71
C ASN A 564 1.98 25.52 -30.38
N TYR A 565 1.52 24.47 -29.70
CA TYR A 565 0.53 23.53 -30.22
C TYR A 565 -0.59 23.30 -29.21
N ASN A 566 -1.82 23.25 -29.75
CA ASN A 566 -2.97 22.77 -28.99
C ASN A 566 -3.55 21.54 -29.68
N ILE A 567 -3.71 20.44 -28.93
CA ILE A 567 -4.46 19.27 -29.38
C ILE A 567 -5.93 19.55 -29.11
N ASN A 568 -6.73 19.52 -30.16
CA ASN A 568 -8.17 19.80 -30.08
C ASN A 568 -8.96 18.77 -30.90
N GLN A 569 -10.17 18.49 -30.49
CA GLN A 569 -11.10 17.61 -31.22
C GLN A 569 -11.81 18.35 -32.36
N PHE A 570 -11.99 19.65 -32.22
CA PHE A 570 -12.65 20.52 -33.21
C PHE A 570 -11.68 21.60 -33.70
N GLN A 571 -11.98 22.24 -34.80
CA GLN A 571 -11.17 23.38 -35.28
C GLN A 571 -11.12 24.46 -34.17
N PRO A 572 -9.93 24.95 -33.83
CA PRO A 572 -9.82 25.95 -32.78
C PRO A 572 -10.44 27.26 -33.21
N GLU A 573 -11.33 27.78 -32.41
CA GLU A 573 -11.84 29.15 -32.57
C GLU A 573 -10.85 30.23 -32.10
N LYS A 574 -9.64 29.80 -31.70
CA LYS A 574 -8.64 30.68 -31.11
C LYS A 574 -7.99 31.53 -32.17
N TYR A 575 -8.23 32.86 -32.11
CA TYR A 575 -7.66 33.83 -33.04
C TYR A 575 -6.13 33.74 -33.10
N GLY A 576 -5.58 33.62 -34.31
CA GLY A 576 -4.14 33.52 -34.53
C GLY A 576 -3.57 32.09 -34.62
N PHE A 577 -4.35 31.05 -34.33
CA PHE A 577 -3.99 29.67 -34.63
C PHE A 577 -4.43 29.26 -36.04
N LYS A 578 -3.58 28.52 -36.75
CA LYS A 578 -3.87 27.98 -38.09
C LYS A 578 -4.22 26.49 -37.98
#